data_eddbb1e1bcf4e7ee30ee7d0e4259dd42
#
_entry.id   eddbb1e1bcf4e7ee30ee7d0e4259dd42
#
_cell.length_a   1.000
_cell.length_b   1.000
_cell.length_c   1.000
_cell.angle_alpha   90.00
_cell.angle_beta   90.00
_cell.angle_gamma   90.00
#
_symmetry.space_group_name_H-M   'P 1'
#
loop_
_entity.id
_entity.type
_entity.pdbx_description
1 polymer ?
#
loop_
_entity_poly.entity_id
_entity_poly.type
_entity_poly.pdbx_seq_one_letter_code
_entity_poly.pdbx_strand_id
1 'polypeptide(L)'
;MIVSYGSLAPKRYMYSEIMKITSSQNDLLGKGGYGVVFKGRLYDGRRVAVKFLHDCKGNGDEFVNEVMRIGRTSHVNVVSLFGFCLERSKRALIYEYMPNGSLDKYIYSEKPKEILGWERLYAIAIGIARGLEYLHHSCNTRIVHFDIKPQNILLDKDFSPKIADFGLAKLCHTKESKLSVTGVRGTIGFIAPEVHYRTFGVVSTKSDVYSYGMMLLEMVGGRRNVKSIVAKSSEKYFPDWIYDHFAQDEGLQACEITMEIEEIARKMIIIGLWCIQVLPMYRPTITKVLEMFERSLDDLEMPPKQNFCELFENSAHNLDVQSSSSAKPEEISLVKS
;
A
#
# COMPACT_ATOMS: atom_id res chain seq x y z
N MET A 1 -11.06 15.14 -36.19
CA MET A 1 -12.14 14.88 -35.22
C MET A 1 -11.50 14.88 -33.85
N ILE A 2 -11.56 16.02 -33.12
CA ILE A 2 -10.99 16.18 -31.79
C ILE A 2 -11.94 15.44 -30.83
N VAL A 3 -11.54 14.29 -30.32
CA VAL A 3 -12.24 13.60 -29.25
C VAL A 3 -12.10 14.51 -28.02
N SER A 4 -13.20 15.16 -27.63
CA SER A 4 -13.33 15.92 -26.40
C SER A 4 -12.99 14.96 -25.23
N TYR A 5 -11.85 15.15 -24.60
CA TYR A 5 -11.55 14.59 -23.26
C TYR A 5 -12.53 15.25 -22.28
N GLY A 6 -13.64 14.58 -22.05
CA GLY A 6 -14.64 14.99 -21.08
C GLY A 6 -14.00 15.22 -19.72
N SER A 7 -14.51 16.22 -19.02
CA SER A 7 -14.13 16.71 -17.70
C SER A 7 -13.57 15.60 -16.80
N LEU A 8 -12.28 15.70 -16.42
CA LEU A 8 -11.57 14.83 -15.46
C LEU A 8 -12.12 14.93 -14.02
N ALA A 9 -13.07 15.81 -13.77
CA ALA A 9 -13.65 16.02 -12.45
C ALA A 9 -14.68 14.92 -12.13
N PRO A 10 -14.61 14.28 -10.93
CA PRO A 10 -15.60 13.29 -10.51
C PRO A 10 -17.01 13.88 -10.46
N LYS A 11 -17.99 13.19 -11.04
CA LYS A 11 -19.38 13.60 -11.05
C LYS A 11 -20.03 13.38 -9.68
N ARG A 12 -20.83 14.34 -9.20
CA ARG A 12 -21.67 14.15 -8.02
C ARG A 12 -22.95 13.42 -8.40
N TYR A 13 -23.32 12.41 -7.63
CA TYR A 13 -24.53 11.60 -7.77
C TYR A 13 -25.42 11.74 -6.53
N MET A 14 -26.75 11.63 -6.71
CA MET A 14 -27.68 11.47 -5.60
C MET A 14 -27.66 10.03 -5.08
N TYR A 15 -28.00 9.82 -3.82
CA TYR A 15 -28.03 8.48 -3.23
C TYR A 15 -29.00 7.54 -3.97
N SER A 16 -30.15 8.05 -4.42
CA SER A 16 -31.12 7.33 -5.22
C SER A 16 -30.55 6.84 -6.58
N GLU A 17 -29.67 7.62 -7.20
CA GLU A 17 -28.96 7.20 -8.42
C GLU A 17 -27.96 6.09 -8.11
N ILE A 18 -27.23 6.19 -6.97
CA ILE A 18 -26.28 5.16 -6.53
C ILE A 18 -27.01 3.82 -6.31
N MET A 19 -28.17 3.84 -5.68
CA MET A 19 -28.98 2.63 -5.46
C MET A 19 -29.44 2.00 -6.78
N LYS A 20 -29.77 2.79 -7.80
CA LYS A 20 -30.07 2.27 -9.15
C LYS A 20 -28.84 1.69 -9.82
N ILE A 21 -27.70 2.39 -9.76
CA ILE A 21 -26.39 1.95 -10.32
C ILE A 21 -25.99 0.59 -9.77
N THR A 22 -26.21 0.33 -8.47
CA THR A 22 -25.84 -0.92 -7.78
C THR A 22 -26.98 -1.94 -7.72
N SER A 23 -28.08 -1.73 -8.43
CA SER A 23 -29.27 -2.60 -8.37
C SER A 23 -29.68 -2.91 -6.93
N SER A 24 -29.73 -1.87 -6.08
CA SER A 24 -30.03 -1.95 -4.65
C SER A 24 -29.02 -2.83 -3.87
N GLN A 25 -27.75 -2.77 -4.24
CA GLN A 25 -26.63 -3.46 -3.57
C GLN A 25 -26.66 -4.99 -3.69
N ASN A 26 -27.05 -5.52 -4.84
CA ASN A 26 -27.15 -6.97 -5.03
C ASN A 26 -25.79 -7.67 -5.25
N ASP A 27 -24.84 -7.03 -5.95
CA ASP A 27 -23.56 -7.65 -6.33
C ASP A 27 -22.41 -7.21 -5.41
N LEU A 28 -22.22 -7.90 -4.30
CA LEU A 28 -21.14 -7.61 -3.33
C LEU A 28 -19.76 -7.99 -3.93
N LEU A 29 -18.83 -7.03 -3.99
CA LEU A 29 -17.44 -7.23 -4.38
C LEU A 29 -16.51 -7.43 -3.19
N GLY A 30 -16.78 -6.77 -2.06
CA GLY A 30 -15.96 -6.87 -0.87
C GLY A 30 -16.50 -6.05 0.31
N LYS A 31 -16.01 -6.39 1.51
CA LYS A 31 -16.29 -5.68 2.75
C LYS A 31 -14.99 -5.49 3.52
N GLY A 32 -14.74 -4.27 4.00
CA GLY A 32 -13.54 -3.91 4.77
C GLY A 32 -13.83 -2.91 5.86
N GLY A 33 -12.79 -2.51 6.61
CA GLY A 33 -12.92 -1.57 7.72
C GLY A 33 -13.47 -0.18 7.33
N TYR A 34 -13.25 0.23 6.09
CA TYR A 34 -13.68 1.54 5.58
C TYR A 34 -15.05 1.53 4.88
N GLY A 35 -15.63 0.36 4.63
CA GLY A 35 -16.93 0.29 3.95
C GLY A 35 -17.18 -1.03 3.22
N VAL A 36 -18.26 -1.02 2.43
CA VAL A 36 -18.71 -2.15 1.63
C VAL A 36 -18.71 -1.75 0.16
N VAL A 37 -18.19 -2.62 -0.71
CA VAL A 37 -18.05 -2.35 -2.15
C VAL A 37 -19.00 -3.24 -2.94
N PHE A 38 -19.81 -2.63 -3.80
CA PHE A 38 -20.73 -3.32 -4.70
C PHE A 38 -20.38 -3.04 -6.14
N LYS A 39 -20.62 -4.02 -7.00
CA LYS A 39 -20.59 -3.84 -8.44
C LYS A 39 -21.81 -3.04 -8.90
N GLY A 40 -21.60 -2.19 -9.89
CA GLY A 40 -22.65 -1.40 -10.48
C GLY A 40 -22.47 -1.19 -11.98
N ARG A 41 -23.45 -0.52 -12.58
CA ARG A 41 -23.42 -0.12 -13.98
C ARG A 41 -23.95 1.29 -14.15
N LEU A 42 -23.15 2.16 -14.77
CA LEU A 42 -23.60 3.51 -15.13
C LEU A 42 -24.63 3.47 -16.28
N TYR A 43 -25.33 4.58 -16.47
CA TYR A 43 -26.33 4.70 -17.55
C TYR A 43 -25.74 4.56 -18.97
N ASP A 44 -24.45 4.86 -19.12
CA ASP A 44 -23.69 4.69 -20.37
C ASP A 44 -23.19 3.25 -20.59
N GLY A 45 -23.56 2.32 -19.71
CA GLY A 45 -23.20 0.90 -19.79
C GLY A 45 -21.87 0.52 -19.14
N ARG A 46 -21.03 1.49 -18.72
CA ARG A 46 -19.76 1.21 -18.04
C ARG A 46 -19.97 0.49 -16.70
N ARG A 47 -19.19 -0.56 -16.45
CA ARG A 47 -19.15 -1.26 -15.16
C ARG A 47 -18.34 -0.42 -14.15
N VAL A 48 -18.81 -0.35 -12.91
CA VAL A 48 -18.22 0.41 -11.83
C VAL A 48 -18.18 -0.40 -10.53
N ALA A 49 -17.29 -0.02 -9.62
CA ALA A 49 -17.27 -0.46 -8.24
C ALA A 49 -17.70 0.71 -7.35
N VAL A 50 -18.72 0.51 -6.53
CA VAL A 50 -19.27 1.53 -5.65
C VAL A 50 -18.96 1.19 -4.21
N LYS A 51 -18.09 1.99 -3.57
CA LYS A 51 -17.70 1.86 -2.16
C LYS A 51 -18.63 2.71 -1.30
N PHE A 52 -19.49 2.07 -0.51
CA PHE A 52 -20.28 2.73 0.51
C PHE A 52 -19.46 2.81 1.79
N LEU A 53 -19.23 4.00 2.28
CA LEU A 53 -18.46 4.22 3.50
C LEU A 53 -19.35 4.04 4.73
N HIS A 54 -18.78 3.42 5.78
CA HIS A 54 -19.46 3.37 7.08
C HIS A 54 -19.61 4.79 7.65
N ASP A 55 -20.62 5.01 8.48
CA ASP A 55 -20.82 6.26 9.21
C ASP A 55 -19.61 6.49 10.15
N CYS A 56 -18.61 7.18 9.65
CA CYS A 56 -17.48 7.62 10.47
C CYS A 56 -17.99 8.65 11.48
N LYS A 57 -17.68 8.46 12.77
CA LYS A 57 -17.90 9.42 13.86
C LYS A 57 -16.99 10.66 13.68
N GLY A 58 -17.07 11.33 12.54
CA GLY A 58 -16.23 12.47 12.19
C GLY A 58 -16.89 13.34 11.13
N ASN A 59 -16.38 14.55 10.99
CA ASN A 59 -16.94 15.66 10.19
C ASN A 59 -16.98 15.43 8.66
N GLY A 60 -16.77 14.18 8.18
CA GLY A 60 -16.73 13.89 6.72
C GLY A 60 -15.43 14.28 6.05
N ASP A 61 -14.45 14.78 6.78
CA ASP A 61 -13.20 15.28 6.23
C ASP A 61 -12.39 14.17 5.52
N GLU A 62 -12.45 12.94 6.02
CA GLU A 62 -11.77 11.79 5.37
C GLU A 62 -12.35 11.53 3.98
N PHE A 63 -13.68 11.58 3.86
CA PHE A 63 -14.36 11.39 2.58
C PHE A 63 -14.01 12.51 1.59
N VAL A 64 -14.13 13.77 2.03
CA VAL A 64 -13.79 14.95 1.20
C VAL A 64 -12.32 14.87 0.78
N ASN A 65 -11.46 14.51 1.71
CA ASN A 65 -10.04 14.35 1.46
C ASN A 65 -9.75 13.22 0.44
N GLU A 66 -10.44 12.08 0.50
CA GLU A 66 -10.29 11.00 -0.49
C GLU A 66 -10.73 11.48 -1.88
N VAL A 67 -11.91 12.14 -1.98
CA VAL A 67 -12.40 12.71 -3.25
C VAL A 67 -11.43 13.75 -3.81
N MET A 68 -10.90 14.65 -2.98
CA MET A 68 -9.98 15.71 -3.42
C MET A 68 -8.61 15.17 -3.85
N ARG A 69 -8.16 14.08 -3.26
CA ARG A 69 -6.87 13.46 -3.59
C ARG A 69 -6.96 12.68 -4.89
N ILE A 70 -7.87 11.70 -4.95
CA ILE A 70 -7.97 10.82 -6.11
C ILE A 70 -8.68 11.46 -7.30
N GLY A 71 -9.63 12.37 -7.06
CA GLY A 71 -10.37 13.05 -8.13
C GLY A 71 -9.52 13.93 -9.04
N ARG A 72 -8.26 14.18 -8.68
CA ARG A 72 -7.27 14.92 -9.48
C ARG A 72 -6.19 14.03 -10.08
N THR A 73 -6.23 12.72 -9.83
CA THR A 73 -5.27 11.78 -10.39
C THR A 73 -5.79 11.18 -11.68
N SER A 74 -4.91 11.03 -12.66
CA SER A 74 -5.18 10.34 -13.92
C SER A 74 -3.92 9.62 -14.38
N HIS A 75 -3.85 8.31 -14.12
CA HIS A 75 -2.71 7.48 -14.48
C HIS A 75 -3.16 6.03 -14.73
N VAL A 76 -2.50 5.35 -15.67
CA VAL A 76 -2.87 3.96 -16.04
C VAL A 76 -2.75 2.97 -14.89
N ASN A 77 -1.85 3.23 -13.93
CA ASN A 77 -1.64 2.39 -12.76
C ASN A 77 -2.23 2.96 -11.46
N VAL A 78 -3.17 3.89 -11.56
CA VAL A 78 -3.97 4.41 -10.42
C VAL A 78 -5.44 4.26 -10.76
N VAL A 79 -6.24 3.77 -9.81
CA VAL A 79 -7.68 3.59 -10.02
C VAL A 79 -8.37 4.94 -10.27
N SER A 80 -9.28 5.00 -11.25
CA SER A 80 -10.01 6.22 -11.60
C SER A 80 -11.26 6.38 -10.74
N LEU A 81 -11.46 7.57 -10.17
CA LEU A 81 -12.70 7.96 -9.50
C LEU A 81 -13.64 8.62 -10.53
N PHE A 82 -14.76 7.98 -10.84
CA PHE A 82 -15.75 8.51 -11.77
C PHE A 82 -16.77 9.46 -11.11
N GLY A 83 -17.01 9.25 -9.81
CA GLY A 83 -17.95 10.09 -9.11
C GLY A 83 -18.06 9.77 -7.63
N PHE A 84 -18.90 10.54 -6.97
CA PHE A 84 -19.16 10.42 -5.54
C PHE A 84 -20.59 10.80 -5.18
N CYS A 85 -21.07 10.28 -4.06
CA CYS A 85 -22.28 10.71 -3.38
C CYS A 85 -21.94 11.26 -2.02
N LEU A 86 -22.44 12.47 -1.73
CA LEU A 86 -22.41 13.08 -0.40
C LEU A 86 -23.77 13.67 -0.14
N GLU A 87 -24.62 12.93 0.57
CA GLU A 87 -26.00 13.31 0.86
C GLU A 87 -26.34 12.97 2.31
N ARG A 88 -26.43 13.99 3.16
CA ARG A 88 -26.59 13.85 4.62
C ARG A 88 -25.52 12.93 5.23
N SER A 89 -25.91 11.79 5.81
CA SER A 89 -25.01 10.75 6.33
C SER A 89 -24.54 9.75 5.26
N LYS A 90 -25.12 9.79 4.06
CA LYS A 90 -24.81 8.80 3.00
C LYS A 90 -23.58 9.24 2.20
N ARG A 91 -22.58 8.38 2.15
CA ARG A 91 -21.30 8.60 1.44
C ARG A 91 -20.98 7.41 0.59
N ALA A 92 -20.71 7.64 -0.69
CA ALA A 92 -20.28 6.60 -1.60
C ALA A 92 -19.28 7.15 -2.63
N LEU A 93 -18.35 6.30 -3.05
CA LEU A 93 -17.34 6.58 -4.08
C LEU A 93 -17.54 5.62 -5.23
N ILE A 94 -17.50 6.13 -6.47
CA ILE A 94 -17.73 5.36 -7.69
C ILE A 94 -16.42 5.27 -8.44
N TYR A 95 -15.84 4.09 -8.47
CA TYR A 95 -14.58 3.79 -9.14
C TYR A 95 -14.77 2.99 -10.43
N GLU A 96 -13.77 3.02 -11.28
CA GLU A 96 -13.67 2.05 -12.37
C GLU A 96 -13.70 0.62 -11.83
N TYR A 97 -14.32 -0.30 -12.59
CA TYR A 97 -14.45 -1.70 -12.18
C TYR A 97 -13.24 -2.52 -12.61
N MET A 98 -12.63 -3.24 -11.65
CA MET A 98 -11.50 -4.12 -11.87
C MET A 98 -11.94 -5.59 -11.89
N PRO A 99 -12.06 -6.22 -13.09
CA PRO A 99 -12.64 -7.55 -13.22
C PRO A 99 -11.80 -8.65 -12.58
N ASN A 100 -10.49 -8.49 -12.51
CA ASN A 100 -9.60 -9.49 -11.93
C ASN A 100 -9.37 -9.31 -10.43
N GLY A 101 -10.04 -8.32 -9.79
CA GLY A 101 -9.98 -8.13 -8.33
C GLY A 101 -8.61 -7.69 -7.84
N SER A 102 -8.24 -8.08 -6.63
CA SER A 102 -7.01 -7.66 -5.95
C SER A 102 -5.89 -8.68 -6.07
N LEU A 103 -4.64 -8.20 -6.07
CA LEU A 103 -3.41 -8.98 -6.26
C LEU A 103 -3.23 -10.06 -5.18
N ASP A 104 -3.67 -9.84 -3.95
CA ASP A 104 -3.56 -10.80 -2.84
C ASP A 104 -4.23 -12.14 -3.13
N LYS A 105 -5.29 -12.16 -3.94
CA LYS A 105 -5.98 -13.40 -4.35
C LYS A 105 -5.09 -14.33 -5.17
N TYR A 106 -4.12 -13.76 -5.85
CA TYR A 106 -3.19 -14.48 -6.71
C TYR A 106 -1.92 -14.88 -5.99
N ILE A 107 -1.28 -13.94 -5.27
CA ILE A 107 0.04 -14.21 -4.65
C ILE A 107 -0.04 -15.14 -3.44
N TYR A 108 -1.20 -15.23 -2.76
CA TYR A 108 -1.40 -16.13 -1.62
C TYR A 108 -2.21 -17.41 -1.96
N SER A 109 -2.46 -17.67 -3.23
CA SER A 109 -3.07 -18.92 -3.67
C SER A 109 -2.10 -20.09 -3.46
N GLU A 110 -2.60 -21.32 -3.50
CA GLU A 110 -1.75 -22.53 -3.37
C GLU A 110 -0.70 -22.62 -4.49
N LYS A 111 -1.01 -22.05 -5.67
CA LYS A 111 -0.12 -22.07 -6.85
C LYS A 111 -0.07 -20.69 -7.53
N PRO A 112 0.46 -19.67 -6.85
CA PRO A 112 0.39 -18.29 -7.34
C PRO A 112 1.11 -18.08 -8.67
N LYS A 113 2.20 -18.80 -8.88
CA LYS A 113 3.07 -18.67 -10.05
C LYS A 113 2.53 -19.38 -11.30
N GLU A 114 1.72 -20.43 -11.11
CA GLU A 114 1.03 -21.10 -12.21
C GLU A 114 -0.11 -20.23 -12.78
N ILE A 115 -0.74 -19.39 -11.96
CA ILE A 115 -1.88 -18.54 -12.37
C ILE A 115 -1.41 -17.29 -13.11
N LEU A 116 -0.43 -16.56 -12.56
CA LEU A 116 0.05 -15.29 -13.14
C LEU A 116 1.29 -15.44 -14.00
N GLY A 117 2.20 -16.36 -13.65
CA GLY A 117 3.55 -16.45 -14.22
C GLY A 117 4.49 -15.33 -13.72
N TRP A 118 5.78 -15.58 -13.79
CA TRP A 118 6.80 -14.66 -13.28
C TRP A 118 6.90 -13.37 -14.07
N GLU A 119 6.82 -13.44 -15.38
CA GLU A 119 6.88 -12.27 -16.26
C GLU A 119 5.74 -11.29 -15.96
N ARG A 120 4.52 -11.83 -15.71
CA ARG A 120 3.37 -10.99 -15.37
C ARG A 120 3.50 -10.40 -13.96
N LEU A 121 4.01 -11.18 -12.98
CA LEU A 121 4.32 -10.65 -11.64
C LEU A 121 5.34 -9.52 -11.73
N TYR A 122 6.37 -9.68 -12.55
CA TYR A 122 7.39 -8.63 -12.80
C TYR A 122 6.77 -7.38 -13.44
N ALA A 123 5.94 -7.56 -14.47
CA ALA A 123 5.23 -6.45 -15.12
C ALA A 123 4.27 -5.74 -14.14
N ILE A 124 3.60 -6.48 -13.24
CA ILE A 124 2.76 -5.93 -12.18
C ILE A 124 3.63 -5.11 -11.21
N ALA A 125 4.77 -5.62 -10.77
CA ALA A 125 5.69 -4.90 -9.90
C ALA A 125 6.10 -3.55 -10.49
N ILE A 126 6.53 -3.53 -11.75
CA ILE A 126 6.90 -2.30 -12.48
C ILE A 126 5.70 -1.35 -12.60
N GLY A 127 4.52 -1.87 -12.93
CA GLY A 127 3.31 -1.05 -13.05
C GLY A 127 2.95 -0.35 -11.74
N ILE A 128 3.07 -1.03 -10.60
CA ILE A 128 2.86 -0.43 -9.28
C ILE A 128 3.88 0.67 -9.00
N ALA A 129 5.17 0.42 -9.31
CA ALA A 129 6.23 1.42 -9.14
C ALA A 129 5.96 2.69 -10.00
N ARG A 130 5.49 2.53 -11.25
CA ARG A 130 5.08 3.66 -12.11
C ARG A 130 3.89 4.44 -11.52
N GLY A 131 2.90 3.72 -10.96
CA GLY A 131 1.80 4.35 -10.25
C GLY A 131 2.26 5.18 -9.05
N LEU A 132 3.19 4.63 -8.24
CA LEU A 132 3.80 5.36 -7.12
C LEU A 132 4.65 6.54 -7.57
N GLU A 133 5.41 6.40 -8.65
CA GLU A 133 6.18 7.51 -9.21
C GLU A 133 5.27 8.68 -9.62
N TYR A 134 4.15 8.38 -10.27
CA TYR A 134 3.15 9.38 -10.60
C TYR A 134 2.62 10.08 -9.35
N LEU A 135 2.27 9.35 -8.29
CA LEU A 135 1.76 9.92 -7.04
C LEU A 135 2.81 10.78 -6.32
N HIS A 136 4.08 10.38 -6.37
CA HIS A 136 5.16 11.05 -5.66
C HIS A 136 5.74 12.27 -6.41
N HIS A 137 5.65 12.31 -7.75
CA HIS A 137 6.38 13.31 -8.54
C HIS A 137 5.52 14.08 -9.56
N SER A 138 4.53 13.43 -10.18
CA SER A 138 3.82 14.03 -11.33
C SER A 138 2.55 14.77 -10.96
N CYS A 139 2.08 14.67 -9.74
CA CYS A 139 0.97 15.47 -9.24
C CYS A 139 1.45 16.84 -8.78
N ASN A 140 0.66 17.89 -9.01
CA ASN A 140 0.92 19.25 -8.49
C ASN A 140 1.12 19.27 -6.96
N THR A 141 0.62 18.26 -6.28
CA THR A 141 0.78 18.02 -4.87
C THR A 141 1.17 16.55 -4.70
N ARG A 142 2.28 16.27 -4.05
CA ARG A 142 2.72 14.90 -3.78
C ARG A 142 1.70 14.17 -2.94
N ILE A 143 1.39 12.93 -3.31
CA ILE A 143 0.48 12.05 -2.57
C ILE A 143 1.30 10.93 -1.97
N VAL A 144 1.26 10.76 -0.65
CA VAL A 144 1.78 9.59 0.05
C VAL A 144 0.60 8.71 0.43
N HIS A 145 0.62 7.44 -0.01
CA HIS A 145 -0.52 6.54 0.07
C HIS A 145 -0.73 5.95 1.47
N PHE A 146 0.36 5.54 2.12
CA PHE A 146 0.41 4.91 3.45
C PHE A 146 -0.21 3.52 3.59
N ASP A 147 -0.86 2.97 2.57
CA ASP A 147 -1.48 1.65 2.65
C ASP A 147 -1.22 0.82 1.38
N ILE A 148 0.03 0.85 0.90
CA ILE A 148 0.47 0.01 -0.21
C ILE A 148 0.60 -1.42 0.29
N LYS A 149 -0.25 -2.31 -0.26
CA LYS A 149 -0.33 -3.74 0.07
C LYS A 149 -1.05 -4.49 -1.04
N PRO A 150 -0.91 -5.82 -1.13
CA PRO A 150 -1.54 -6.60 -2.22
C PRO A 150 -3.07 -6.44 -2.32
N GLN A 151 -3.77 -6.23 -1.20
CA GLN A 151 -5.22 -6.03 -1.18
C GLN A 151 -5.66 -4.72 -1.85
N ASN A 152 -4.78 -3.72 -1.87
CA ASN A 152 -5.04 -2.40 -2.46
C ASN A 152 -4.47 -2.24 -3.88
N ILE A 153 -3.91 -3.31 -4.46
CA ILE A 153 -3.52 -3.39 -5.87
C ILE A 153 -4.60 -4.17 -6.61
N LEU A 154 -5.37 -3.48 -7.42
CA LEU A 154 -6.41 -4.07 -8.23
C LEU A 154 -5.90 -4.36 -9.65
N LEU A 155 -6.44 -5.40 -10.27
CA LEU A 155 -6.03 -5.85 -11.59
C LEU A 155 -7.16 -5.64 -12.60
N ASP A 156 -6.86 -4.93 -13.68
CA ASP A 156 -7.80 -4.70 -14.77
C ASP A 156 -8.01 -5.97 -15.63
N LYS A 157 -8.75 -5.86 -16.74
CA LYS A 157 -9.04 -6.99 -17.64
C LYS A 157 -7.80 -7.63 -18.26
N ASP A 158 -6.71 -6.90 -18.39
CA ASP A 158 -5.42 -7.33 -18.94
C ASP A 158 -4.41 -7.69 -17.86
N PHE A 159 -4.84 -7.76 -16.60
CA PHE A 159 -4.00 -7.92 -15.41
C PHE A 159 -3.02 -6.76 -15.16
N SER A 160 -3.26 -5.60 -15.75
CA SER A 160 -2.48 -4.40 -15.42
C SER A 160 -2.85 -3.91 -14.02
N PRO A 161 -1.84 -3.57 -13.17
CA PRO A 161 -2.09 -3.17 -11.79
C PRO A 161 -2.57 -1.72 -11.69
N LYS A 162 -3.47 -1.47 -10.76
CA LYS A 162 -3.92 -0.13 -10.38
C LYS A 162 -3.94 0.01 -8.86
N ILE A 163 -3.26 1.05 -8.36
CA ILE A 163 -3.25 1.41 -6.95
C ILE A 163 -4.63 1.95 -6.57
N ALA A 164 -5.21 1.42 -5.50
CA ALA A 164 -6.55 1.74 -5.03
C ALA A 164 -6.58 2.00 -3.51
N ASP A 165 -7.70 2.46 -2.98
CA ASP A 165 -7.98 2.75 -1.56
C ASP A 165 -7.12 3.88 -0.96
N PHE A 166 -7.43 5.11 -1.32
CA PHE A 166 -6.75 6.34 -0.87
C PHE A 166 -7.24 6.86 0.49
N GLY A 167 -7.96 6.06 1.26
CA GLY A 167 -8.52 6.46 2.56
C GLY A 167 -7.49 6.98 3.56
N LEU A 168 -6.28 6.39 3.57
CA LEU A 168 -5.18 6.80 4.43
C LEU A 168 -4.21 7.80 3.78
N ALA A 169 -4.32 8.06 2.48
CA ALA A 169 -3.38 8.90 1.75
C ALA A 169 -3.28 10.32 2.34
N LYS A 170 -2.14 10.98 2.15
CA LYS A 170 -1.93 12.40 2.53
C LYS A 170 -1.31 13.21 1.39
N LEU A 171 -1.73 14.46 1.29
CA LEU A 171 -1.09 15.44 0.41
C LEU A 171 0.16 16.00 1.11
N CYS A 172 1.27 16.04 0.39
CA CYS A 172 2.50 16.67 0.83
C CYS A 172 2.76 17.87 -0.08
N HIS A 173 2.71 19.07 0.46
CA HIS A 173 3.02 20.27 -0.30
C HIS A 173 4.50 20.25 -0.70
N THR A 174 4.81 20.66 -1.92
CA THR A 174 6.14 20.54 -2.56
C THR A 174 7.29 21.21 -1.78
N LYS A 175 6.99 22.11 -0.86
CA LYS A 175 7.98 22.79 -0.01
C LYS A 175 8.30 22.04 1.30
N GLU A 176 7.48 21.06 1.69
CA GLU A 176 7.66 20.30 2.92
C GLU A 176 8.04 18.86 2.59
N SER A 177 9.32 18.53 2.74
CA SER A 177 9.79 17.14 2.64
C SER A 177 9.33 16.28 3.84
N LYS A 178 8.70 16.90 4.85
CA LYS A 178 8.29 16.29 6.13
C LYS A 178 6.78 16.32 6.28
N LEU A 179 6.18 15.15 6.51
CA LEU A 179 4.75 15.03 6.82
C LEU A 179 4.54 14.89 8.33
N SER A 180 3.70 15.76 8.89
CA SER A 180 3.19 15.55 10.25
C SER A 180 2.09 14.50 10.21
N VAL A 181 2.32 13.34 10.82
CA VAL A 181 1.35 12.24 10.92
C VAL A 181 0.95 12.09 12.37
N THR A 182 -0.34 12.31 12.66
CA THR A 182 -0.92 12.03 13.98
C THR A 182 -1.43 10.59 13.99
N GLY A 183 -0.84 9.74 14.85
CA GLY A 183 -1.19 8.32 14.97
C GLY A 183 -0.52 7.40 13.94
N VAL A 184 -0.48 6.10 14.27
CA VAL A 184 0.03 5.04 13.38
C VAL A 184 -0.99 4.81 12.25
N ARG A 185 -0.52 4.79 11.01
CA ARG A 185 -1.35 4.58 9.81
C ARG A 185 -0.77 3.48 8.94
N GLY A 186 -1.64 2.64 8.38
CA GLY A 186 -1.27 1.57 7.47
C GLY A 186 -1.62 0.19 8.00
N THR A 187 -1.18 -0.84 7.28
CA THR A 187 -1.45 -2.26 7.58
C THR A 187 -0.21 -2.91 8.18
N ILE A 188 -0.37 -3.61 9.31
CA ILE A 188 0.72 -4.38 9.95
C ILE A 188 1.38 -5.29 8.92
N GLY A 189 2.72 -5.30 8.89
CA GLY A 189 3.53 -6.00 7.92
C GLY A 189 3.97 -5.15 6.73
N PHE A 190 3.35 -3.97 6.51
CA PHE A 190 3.70 -3.04 5.43
C PHE A 190 4.03 -1.63 5.94
N ILE A 191 3.77 -1.34 7.21
CA ILE A 191 4.02 -0.02 7.82
C ILE A 191 5.53 0.20 7.92
N ALA A 192 6.00 1.33 7.39
CA ALA A 192 7.39 1.73 7.52
C ALA A 192 7.76 2.09 8.98
N PRO A 193 8.99 1.76 9.45
CA PRO A 193 9.41 1.98 10.84
C PRO A 193 9.19 3.41 11.34
N GLU A 194 9.49 4.43 10.54
CA GLU A 194 9.33 5.85 10.90
C GLU A 194 7.86 6.30 11.03
N VAL A 195 6.92 5.55 10.47
CA VAL A 195 5.47 5.79 10.64
C VAL A 195 5.01 5.27 12.00
N HIS A 196 5.62 4.19 12.47
CA HIS A 196 5.32 3.59 13.77
C HIS A 196 6.11 4.27 14.90
N TYR A 197 7.42 4.45 14.69
CA TYR A 197 8.35 5.01 15.64
C TYR A 197 9.09 6.21 15.03
N ARG A 198 8.83 7.40 15.54
CA ARG A 198 9.44 8.65 15.04
C ARG A 198 10.97 8.71 15.19
N THR A 199 11.54 7.86 16.02
CA THR A 199 12.99 7.73 16.22
C THR A 199 13.72 7.24 14.97
N PHE A 200 13.04 6.50 14.07
CA PHE A 200 13.63 5.99 12.83
C PHE A 200 13.66 6.99 11.68
N GLY A 201 13.12 8.19 11.85
CA GLY A 201 13.24 9.23 10.85
C GLY A 201 11.94 9.97 10.54
N VAL A 202 11.93 10.62 9.38
CA VAL A 202 10.84 11.50 8.95
C VAL A 202 9.96 10.79 7.96
N VAL A 203 8.66 10.84 8.20
CA VAL A 203 7.62 10.32 7.29
C VAL A 203 7.62 11.08 5.96
N SER A 204 7.72 10.36 4.87
CA SER A 204 7.82 10.91 3.52
C SER A 204 7.32 9.90 2.47
N THR A 205 7.52 10.19 1.18
CA THR A 205 7.31 9.22 0.08
C THR A 205 8.11 7.92 0.24
N LYS A 206 9.21 7.95 1.02
CA LYS A 206 10.01 6.76 1.34
C LYS A 206 9.25 5.74 2.21
N SER A 207 8.16 6.15 2.86
CA SER A 207 7.28 5.24 3.61
C SER A 207 6.49 4.33 2.66
N ASP A 208 6.00 4.85 1.52
CA ASP A 208 5.38 4.03 0.48
C ASP A 208 6.40 3.11 -0.20
N VAL A 209 7.65 3.56 -0.36
CA VAL A 209 8.74 2.73 -0.90
C VAL A 209 9.00 1.52 0.00
N TYR A 210 8.99 1.71 1.33
CA TYR A 210 9.10 0.59 2.27
C TYR A 210 7.94 -0.42 2.10
N SER A 211 6.70 0.06 2.08
CA SER A 211 5.52 -0.78 1.87
C SER A 211 5.57 -1.53 0.54
N TYR A 212 6.06 -0.86 -0.52
CA TYR A 212 6.29 -1.46 -1.82
C TYR A 212 7.35 -2.58 -1.77
N GLY A 213 8.46 -2.36 -1.07
CA GLY A 213 9.49 -3.39 -0.87
C GLY A 213 8.96 -4.63 -0.16
N MET A 214 8.20 -4.44 0.94
CA MET A 214 7.53 -5.54 1.65
C MET A 214 6.60 -6.33 0.73
N MET A 215 5.85 -5.64 -0.13
CA MET A 215 4.98 -6.27 -1.10
C MET A 215 5.76 -7.06 -2.17
N LEU A 216 6.87 -6.53 -2.68
CA LEU A 216 7.73 -7.26 -3.63
C LEU A 216 8.20 -8.61 -3.05
N LEU A 217 8.64 -8.62 -1.79
CA LEU A 217 9.08 -9.84 -1.13
C LEU A 217 7.94 -10.84 -0.96
N GLU A 218 6.71 -10.39 -0.64
CA GLU A 218 5.55 -11.27 -0.60
C GLU A 218 5.16 -11.81 -1.98
N MET A 219 5.30 -11.01 -3.03
CA MET A 219 5.05 -11.46 -4.41
C MET A 219 6.02 -12.58 -4.81
N VAL A 220 7.29 -12.47 -4.44
CA VAL A 220 8.30 -13.52 -4.72
C VAL A 220 8.05 -14.75 -3.85
N GLY A 221 7.84 -14.56 -2.55
CA GLY A 221 7.69 -15.65 -1.60
C GLY A 221 6.35 -16.40 -1.67
N GLY A 222 5.32 -15.80 -2.26
CA GLY A 222 3.97 -16.36 -2.25
C GLY A 222 3.37 -16.50 -0.85
N ARG A 223 3.92 -15.79 0.13
CA ARG A 223 3.52 -15.85 1.55
C ARG A 223 3.65 -14.50 2.23
N ARG A 224 2.93 -14.32 3.34
CA ARG A 224 3.01 -13.10 4.15
C ARG A 224 4.36 -12.96 4.83
N ASN A 225 4.91 -11.75 4.86
CA ASN A 225 6.17 -11.42 5.52
C ASN A 225 6.13 -11.64 7.04
N VAL A 226 4.97 -11.44 7.66
CA VAL A 226 4.77 -11.61 9.10
C VAL A 226 3.81 -12.77 9.35
N LYS A 227 4.30 -13.82 10.03
CA LYS A 227 3.45 -14.93 10.50
C LYS A 227 3.02 -14.66 11.94
N SER A 228 1.73 -14.80 12.22
CA SER A 228 1.15 -14.55 13.56
C SER A 228 1.48 -15.60 14.61
N ILE A 229 1.93 -16.81 14.23
CA ILE A 229 2.16 -17.95 15.14
C ILE A 229 3.38 -18.74 14.67
N VAL A 230 4.60 -18.44 15.16
CA VAL A 230 5.78 -19.29 14.95
C VAL A 230 6.73 -19.21 16.14
N ALA A 231 7.39 -20.35 16.45
CA ALA A 231 8.21 -20.57 17.65
C ALA A 231 9.63 -19.96 17.58
N LYS A 232 10.16 -19.64 16.40
CA LYS A 232 11.52 -19.04 16.25
C LYS A 232 11.44 -17.66 15.60
N SER A 233 12.20 -16.70 16.13
CA SER A 233 12.19 -15.28 15.67
C SER A 233 12.59 -15.11 14.21
N SER A 234 13.58 -15.86 13.71
CA SER A 234 14.03 -15.80 12.31
C SER A 234 13.01 -16.32 11.30
N GLU A 235 12.09 -17.21 11.72
CA GLU A 235 11.00 -17.68 10.86
C GLU A 235 9.77 -16.74 10.88
N LYS A 236 9.71 -15.82 11.86
CA LYS A 236 8.62 -14.86 12.01
C LYS A 236 8.67 -13.76 10.96
N TYR A 237 9.86 -13.37 10.54
CA TYR A 237 10.06 -12.24 9.64
C TYR A 237 10.71 -12.69 8.34
N PHE A 238 9.90 -12.80 7.30
CA PHE A 238 10.31 -13.34 6.00
C PHE A 238 11.48 -12.60 5.31
N PRO A 239 11.59 -11.26 5.40
CA PRO A 239 12.74 -10.55 4.85
C PRO A 239 14.10 -10.97 5.42
N ASP A 240 14.20 -11.26 6.74
CA ASP A 240 15.44 -11.77 7.35
C ASP A 240 15.76 -13.16 6.80
N TRP A 241 14.74 -14.02 6.67
CA TRP A 241 14.91 -15.35 6.09
C TRP A 241 15.38 -15.29 4.63
N ILE A 242 14.78 -14.42 3.79
CA ILE A 242 15.23 -14.22 2.40
C ILE A 242 16.68 -13.79 2.38
N TYR A 243 17.08 -12.84 3.23
CA TYR A 243 18.44 -12.32 3.26
C TYR A 243 19.45 -13.41 3.53
N ASP A 244 19.19 -14.27 4.54
CA ASP A 244 20.08 -15.34 4.95
C ASP A 244 20.24 -16.44 3.91
N HIS A 245 19.14 -16.83 3.26
CA HIS A 245 19.15 -17.93 2.29
C HIS A 245 19.55 -17.46 0.88
N PHE A 246 19.30 -16.21 0.53
CA PHE A 246 19.67 -15.64 -0.74
C PHE A 246 21.18 -15.46 -0.88
N ALA A 247 21.87 -15.13 0.21
CA ALA A 247 23.33 -15.02 0.23
C ALA A 247 24.05 -16.37 0.05
N GLN A 248 23.35 -17.51 0.25
CA GLN A 248 23.91 -18.87 0.21
C GLN A 248 23.51 -19.67 -1.05
N ASP A 249 22.89 -19.05 -2.06
CA ASP A 249 22.34 -19.69 -3.29
C ASP A 249 21.28 -20.79 -3.09
N GLU A 250 21.05 -21.24 -1.85
CA GLU A 250 20.09 -22.32 -1.53
C GLU A 250 18.64 -21.83 -1.44
N GLY A 251 18.45 -20.52 -1.22
CA GLY A 251 17.13 -19.95 -0.89
C GLY A 251 16.13 -19.92 -2.05
N LEU A 252 16.61 -19.89 -3.28
CA LEU A 252 15.75 -19.84 -4.48
C LEU A 252 15.14 -21.19 -4.80
N GLN A 253 15.87 -22.29 -4.54
CA GLN A 253 15.34 -23.65 -4.70
C GLN A 253 14.18 -23.93 -3.74
N ALA A 254 14.23 -23.37 -2.52
CA ALA A 254 13.15 -23.49 -1.55
C ALA A 254 11.86 -22.73 -1.97
N CYS A 255 11.94 -21.84 -2.98
CA CYS A 255 10.81 -21.12 -3.56
C CYS A 255 10.29 -21.74 -4.86
N GLU A 256 10.72 -22.96 -5.24
CA GLU A 256 10.37 -23.64 -6.50
C GLU A 256 10.71 -22.81 -7.77
N ILE A 257 11.86 -22.11 -7.76
CA ILE A 257 12.30 -21.23 -8.83
C ILE A 257 13.22 -22.00 -9.77
N THR A 258 12.89 -22.03 -11.07
CA THR A 258 13.73 -22.61 -12.13
C THR A 258 14.77 -21.61 -12.61
N MET A 259 15.85 -22.07 -13.26
CA MET A 259 16.96 -21.21 -13.72
C MET A 259 16.51 -20.06 -14.64
N GLU A 260 15.51 -20.28 -15.50
CA GLU A 260 14.99 -19.25 -16.42
C GLU A 260 14.24 -18.10 -15.71
N ILE A 261 13.72 -18.37 -14.52
CA ILE A 261 12.91 -17.46 -13.73
C ILE A 261 13.75 -16.77 -12.64
N GLU A 262 14.93 -17.35 -12.39
CA GLU A 262 15.83 -16.96 -11.31
C GLU A 262 16.24 -15.48 -11.39
N GLU A 263 16.53 -14.96 -12.58
CA GLU A 263 16.94 -13.58 -12.76
C GLU A 263 15.83 -12.59 -12.34
N ILE A 264 14.59 -12.85 -12.74
CA ILE A 264 13.44 -12.02 -12.36
C ILE A 264 13.25 -12.02 -10.83
N ALA A 265 13.28 -13.21 -10.22
CA ALA A 265 13.10 -13.36 -8.79
C ALA A 265 14.24 -12.68 -8.01
N ARG A 266 15.49 -12.90 -8.40
CA ARG A 266 16.67 -12.26 -7.80
C ARG A 266 16.59 -10.74 -7.87
N LYS A 267 16.24 -10.20 -9.02
CA LYS A 267 16.07 -8.76 -9.21
C LYS A 267 15.00 -8.19 -8.29
N MET A 268 13.82 -8.81 -8.22
CA MET A 268 12.73 -8.39 -7.34
C MET A 268 13.13 -8.46 -5.86
N ILE A 269 13.88 -9.48 -5.45
CA ILE A 269 14.39 -9.62 -4.08
C ILE A 269 15.36 -8.48 -3.73
N ILE A 270 16.38 -8.23 -4.55
CA ILE A 270 17.40 -7.19 -4.30
C ILE A 270 16.70 -5.82 -4.19
N ILE A 271 15.81 -5.50 -5.13
CA ILE A 271 15.04 -4.26 -5.11
C ILE A 271 14.17 -4.18 -3.85
N GLY A 272 13.48 -5.25 -3.49
CA GLY A 272 12.67 -5.33 -2.28
C GLY A 272 13.50 -5.06 -1.02
N LEU A 273 14.67 -5.70 -0.88
CA LEU A 273 15.58 -5.52 0.25
C LEU A 273 16.14 -4.09 0.35
N TRP A 274 16.44 -3.43 -0.78
CA TRP A 274 16.80 -2.01 -0.80
C TRP A 274 15.65 -1.12 -0.33
N CYS A 275 14.44 -1.41 -0.75
CA CYS A 275 13.26 -0.62 -0.39
C CYS A 275 12.91 -0.69 1.10
N ILE A 276 13.20 -1.82 1.78
CA ILE A 276 12.84 -2.01 3.19
C ILE A 276 13.94 -1.60 4.18
N GLN A 277 14.97 -0.86 3.76
CA GLN A 277 15.97 -0.34 4.70
C GLN A 277 15.30 0.43 5.85
N VAL A 278 15.76 0.22 7.10
CA VAL A 278 15.10 0.78 8.29
C VAL A 278 15.06 2.31 8.24
N LEU A 279 16.18 2.94 7.94
CA LEU A 279 16.26 4.39 7.83
C LEU A 279 15.81 4.85 6.43
N PRO A 280 14.84 5.77 6.31
CA PRO A 280 14.31 6.24 5.03
C PRO A 280 15.36 6.77 4.05
N MET A 281 16.45 7.34 4.59
CA MET A 281 17.53 7.92 3.78
C MET A 281 18.28 6.88 2.94
N TYR A 282 18.34 5.63 3.39
CA TYR A 282 19.01 4.54 2.67
C TYR A 282 18.11 3.86 1.64
N ARG A 283 16.80 4.07 1.70
CA ARG A 283 15.87 3.54 0.69
C ARG A 283 16.03 4.30 -0.61
N PRO A 284 15.95 3.66 -1.79
CA PRO A 284 15.89 4.35 -3.06
C PRO A 284 14.66 5.27 -3.13
N THR A 285 14.66 6.26 -4.03
CA THR A 285 13.41 6.89 -4.48
C THR A 285 12.67 5.93 -5.39
N ILE A 286 11.36 6.13 -5.60
CA ILE A 286 10.61 5.24 -6.51
C ILE A 286 11.10 5.33 -7.95
N THR A 287 11.59 6.50 -8.40
CA THR A 287 12.27 6.66 -9.69
C THR A 287 13.52 5.79 -9.78
N LYS A 288 14.32 5.76 -8.69
CA LYS A 288 15.50 4.91 -8.63
C LYS A 288 15.14 3.42 -8.65
N VAL A 289 14.01 3.03 -8.03
CA VAL A 289 13.47 1.66 -8.11
C VAL A 289 13.17 1.28 -9.56
N LEU A 290 12.54 2.17 -10.34
CA LEU A 290 12.29 1.93 -11.77
C LEU A 290 13.59 1.77 -12.56
N GLU A 291 14.60 2.61 -12.31
CA GLU A 291 15.91 2.45 -12.91
C GLU A 291 16.58 1.11 -12.53
N MET A 292 16.40 0.63 -11.30
CA MET A 292 16.91 -0.68 -10.87
C MET A 292 16.23 -1.83 -11.63
N PHE A 293 14.94 -1.73 -11.96
CA PHE A 293 14.26 -2.70 -12.81
C PHE A 293 14.81 -2.75 -14.25
N GLU A 294 15.34 -1.64 -14.76
CA GLU A 294 15.91 -1.55 -16.11
C GLU A 294 17.36 -2.06 -16.20
N ARG A 295 18.08 -2.12 -15.07
CA ARG A 295 19.48 -2.59 -15.03
C ARG A 295 19.57 -4.11 -15.19
N SER A 296 20.76 -4.58 -15.62
CA SER A 296 21.08 -6.02 -15.53
C SER A 296 21.16 -6.46 -14.06
N LEU A 297 21.03 -7.76 -13.81
CA LEU A 297 21.16 -8.30 -12.45
C LEU A 297 22.58 -8.08 -11.89
N ASP A 298 23.61 -8.20 -12.74
CA ASP A 298 25.03 -8.03 -12.36
C ASP A 298 25.36 -6.59 -11.92
N ASP A 299 24.56 -5.60 -12.33
CA ASP A 299 24.70 -4.20 -11.92
C ASP A 299 23.95 -3.87 -10.61
N LEU A 300 23.30 -4.85 -10.00
CA LEU A 300 22.56 -4.69 -8.76
C LEU A 300 23.29 -5.28 -7.57
N GLU A 301 23.80 -4.43 -6.71
CA GLU A 301 24.45 -4.84 -5.47
C GLU A 301 23.41 -5.19 -4.38
N MET A 302 23.73 -6.19 -3.56
CA MET A 302 22.94 -6.51 -2.37
C MET A 302 23.05 -5.38 -1.34
N PRO A 303 21.93 -4.97 -0.71
CA PRO A 303 22.00 -3.99 0.38
C PRO A 303 22.67 -4.62 1.62
N PRO A 304 23.17 -3.79 2.56
CA PRO A 304 23.70 -4.29 3.84
C PRO A 304 22.59 -4.95 4.66
N LYS A 305 22.91 -6.10 5.29
CA LYS A 305 21.98 -6.81 6.18
C LYS A 305 21.63 -5.94 7.38
N GLN A 306 20.36 -5.90 7.72
CA GLN A 306 19.83 -5.24 8.90
C GLN A 306 19.07 -6.26 9.75
N ASN A 307 19.32 -6.30 11.06
CA ASN A 307 18.61 -7.16 12.00
C ASN A 307 17.28 -6.48 12.39
N PHE A 308 16.25 -6.67 11.58
CA PHE A 308 14.94 -6.03 11.79
C PHE A 308 14.31 -6.43 13.13
N CYS A 309 14.42 -7.69 13.56
CA CYS A 309 13.86 -8.15 14.83
C CYS A 309 14.45 -7.41 16.01
N GLU A 310 15.79 -7.29 16.11
CA GLU A 310 16.48 -6.61 17.22
C GLU A 310 16.15 -5.12 17.27
N LEU A 311 16.00 -4.47 16.11
CA LEU A 311 15.68 -3.04 16.04
C LEU A 311 14.27 -2.74 16.56
N PHE A 312 13.31 -3.61 16.30
CA PHE A 312 11.94 -3.46 16.80
C PHE A 312 11.82 -3.80 18.28
N GLU A 313 12.50 -4.84 18.78
CA GLU A 313 12.53 -5.22 20.19
C GLU A 313 13.17 -4.13 21.05
N ASN A 314 14.31 -3.59 20.66
CA ASN A 314 14.99 -2.50 21.35
C ASN A 314 14.16 -1.20 21.37
N SER A 315 13.38 -0.94 20.32
CA SER A 315 12.52 0.25 20.26
C SER A 315 11.28 0.11 21.15
N ALA A 316 10.72 -1.08 21.30
CA ALA A 316 9.61 -1.36 22.21
C ALA A 316 10.04 -1.22 23.68
N HIS A 317 11.21 -1.75 24.06
CA HIS A 317 11.74 -1.62 25.42
C HIS A 317 12.02 -0.16 25.84
N ASN A 318 12.49 0.68 24.91
CA ASN A 318 12.74 2.10 25.21
C ASN A 318 11.44 2.91 25.43
N LEU A 319 10.31 2.50 24.89
CA LEU A 319 9.02 3.14 25.11
C LEU A 319 8.43 2.78 26.49
N ASP A 320 8.58 1.54 26.94
CA ASP A 320 8.14 1.11 28.28
C ASP A 320 8.93 1.79 29.39
N VAL A 321 10.21 2.03 29.20
CA VAL A 321 11.06 2.76 30.17
C VAL A 321 10.69 4.24 30.26
N GLN A 322 10.30 4.88 29.16
CA GLN A 322 9.87 6.30 29.19
C GLN A 322 8.46 6.48 29.76
N SER A 323 7.56 5.50 29.58
CA SER A 323 6.22 5.56 30.19
C SER A 323 6.24 5.32 31.70
N SER A 324 7.19 4.53 32.22
CA SER A 324 7.35 4.27 33.66
C SER A 324 8.05 5.40 34.43
N SER A 325 8.77 6.29 33.73
CA SER A 325 9.48 7.42 34.37
C SER A 325 8.65 8.71 34.52
N SER A 326 7.46 8.79 33.97
CA SER A 326 6.59 9.97 34.02
C SER A 326 5.46 9.90 35.05
N ALA A 327 5.33 8.83 35.81
CA ALA A 327 4.36 8.70 36.89
C ALA A 327 4.99 9.03 38.27
N LYS A 328 5.12 10.31 38.59
CA LYS A 328 5.25 10.73 39.99
C LYS A 328 3.84 10.98 40.55
N PRO A 329 3.45 10.37 41.70
CA PRO A 329 2.21 10.72 42.37
C PRO A 329 2.36 12.10 43.05
N GLU A 330 1.56 13.08 42.68
CA GLU A 330 1.34 14.27 43.48
C GLU A 330 0.53 13.87 44.73
N GLU A 331 1.18 13.94 45.91
CA GLU A 331 0.50 13.89 47.22
C GLU A 331 -0.42 15.11 47.35
N ILE A 332 -1.73 14.87 47.31
CA ILE A 332 -2.71 15.90 47.71
C ILE A 332 -2.79 15.91 49.23
N SER A 333 -2.16 16.89 49.86
CA SER A 333 -2.34 17.17 51.29
C SER A 333 -3.72 17.79 51.53
N LEU A 334 -4.59 17.06 52.19
CA LEU A 334 -5.82 17.57 52.79
C LEU A 334 -5.48 18.44 54.00
N VAL A 335 -5.63 19.77 53.89
CA VAL A 335 -5.71 20.65 55.05
C VAL A 335 -7.19 20.76 55.47
N LYS A 336 -7.47 20.28 56.68
CA LYS A 336 -8.69 20.54 57.43
C LYS A 336 -8.66 21.95 58.03
N SER A 337 -9.65 22.76 57.76
CA SER A 337 -10.30 23.65 58.73
C SER A 337 -11.60 24.19 58.15
#